data_a99ff5a72ca6f5ad04b7f8554b0c3e6e
#
_entry.id   a99ff5a72ca6f5ad04b7f8554b0c3e6e
#
_cell.length_a   1.000
_cell.length_b   1.000
_cell.length_c   1.000
_cell.angle_alpha   90.00
_cell.angle_beta   90.00
_cell.angle_gamma   90.00
#
_symmetry.space_group_name_H-M   'P 1'
#
loop_
_entity.id
_entity.type
_entity.pdbx_description
1 polymer ?
#
loop_
_entity_poly.entity_id
_entity_poly.type
_entity_poly.pdbx_seq_one_letter_code
_entity_poly.pdbx_strand_id
1 'polypeptide(L)'
;NLNLFLGESLPRREISDFLEGRLDTLNAVSQPTRLPALRFVAGSFDTMTAVDPLRAKKLDLIRALVGLEADIVVLDLPAGSAASTLDFFFLGDVKIVVTNPEAVAYHNAYGFLKNYLLRRLLTEFRDRADVMSSILNRYRALPGEEASTQPDRTITGLVSALRTEHPDVSGEIGGILEYDTPMLILNRVRRRGDRETLNRFKSVVDRNLGLRCQALGAIAEDSQVGAAVREGRPFLLAHPKHRIARQIEVWAERAGAIARWR
;
A
#
# COMPACT_ATOMS: atom_id res chain seq x y z
N ASN A 1 16.46 0.96 -0.11
CA ASN A 1 17.03 2.02 -1.00
C ASN A 1 16.50 3.43 -0.71
N LEU A 2 15.54 3.59 0.24
CA LEU A 2 14.94 4.89 0.58
C LEU A 2 15.99 5.89 1.12
N ASN A 3 16.99 5.39 1.86
CA ASN A 3 18.12 6.17 2.32
C ASN A 3 18.83 6.94 1.18
N LEU A 4 19.00 6.33 0.02
CA LEU A 4 19.64 6.98 -1.14
C LEU A 4 18.81 8.15 -1.67
N PHE A 5 17.47 8.02 -1.70
CA PHE A 5 16.56 9.10 -2.08
C PHE A 5 16.54 10.24 -1.06
N LEU A 6 16.83 9.94 0.21
CA LEU A 6 16.97 10.94 1.27
C LEU A 6 18.35 11.58 1.33
N GLY A 7 19.29 11.11 0.49
CA GLY A 7 20.68 11.58 0.49
C GLY A 7 21.46 11.14 1.74
N GLU A 8 20.99 10.06 2.38
CA GLU A 8 21.63 9.51 3.56
C GLU A 8 22.63 8.40 3.18
N SER A 9 23.70 8.29 3.94
CA SER A 9 24.67 7.21 3.84
C SER A 9 24.02 5.87 4.26
N LEU A 10 24.78 4.79 4.23
CA LEU A 10 24.33 3.48 4.74
C LEU A 10 23.77 3.63 6.16
N PRO A 11 22.61 3.06 6.41
CA PRO A 11 21.99 3.11 7.73
C PRO A 11 22.85 2.41 8.76
N ARG A 12 22.98 2.99 9.95
CA ARG A 12 23.74 2.40 11.06
C ARG A 12 22.93 1.37 11.84
N ARG A 13 21.60 1.43 11.71
CA ARG A 13 20.63 0.57 12.39
C ARG A 13 19.55 0.20 11.41
N GLU A 14 19.09 -1.02 11.51
CA GLU A 14 18.07 -1.58 10.63
C GLU A 14 16.94 -2.21 11.45
N ILE A 15 15.81 -2.45 10.79
CA ILE A 15 14.65 -3.09 11.42
C ILE A 15 14.99 -4.48 11.99
N SER A 16 16.00 -5.16 11.42
CA SER A 16 16.56 -6.41 11.95
C SER A 16 17.13 -6.27 13.35
N ASP A 17 17.67 -5.10 13.73
CA ASP A 17 18.21 -4.89 15.09
C ASP A 17 17.12 -4.97 16.15
N PHE A 18 15.90 -4.49 15.82
CA PHE A 18 14.73 -4.66 16.66
C PHE A 18 14.21 -6.11 16.64
N LEU A 19 14.05 -6.68 15.45
CA LEU A 19 13.49 -8.03 15.29
C LEU A 19 14.36 -9.13 15.92
N GLU A 20 15.65 -8.91 16.04
CA GLU A 20 16.61 -9.82 16.66
C GLU A 20 16.91 -9.48 18.14
N GLY A 21 16.26 -8.44 18.66
CA GLY A 21 16.40 -8.04 20.07
C GLY A 21 17.73 -7.34 20.39
N ARG A 22 18.46 -6.82 19.38
CA ARG A 22 19.65 -5.99 19.61
C ARG A 22 19.27 -4.59 20.10
N LEU A 23 18.09 -4.14 19.73
CA LEU A 23 17.47 -2.88 20.20
C LEU A 23 16.04 -3.17 20.66
N ASP A 24 15.65 -2.60 21.79
CA ASP A 24 14.38 -2.91 22.45
C ASP A 24 13.17 -2.25 21.80
N THR A 25 13.36 -1.17 21.05
CA THR A 25 12.26 -0.39 20.46
C THR A 25 12.57 0.09 19.06
N LEU A 26 11.53 0.30 18.24
CA LEU A 26 11.69 0.95 16.92
C LEU A 26 12.13 2.41 17.04
N ASN A 27 11.79 3.09 18.12
CA ASN A 27 12.30 4.44 18.39
C ASN A 27 13.83 4.45 18.50
N ALA A 28 14.44 3.40 19.10
CA ALA A 28 15.88 3.23 19.16
C ALA A 28 16.52 2.91 17.80
N VAL A 29 15.80 2.22 16.90
CA VAL A 29 16.25 1.97 15.52
C VAL A 29 16.17 3.22 14.67
N SER A 30 15.16 4.05 14.92
CA SER A 30 14.87 5.25 14.17
C SER A 30 16.05 6.23 14.18
N GLN A 31 16.46 6.71 13.00
CA GLN A 31 17.61 7.59 12.82
C GLN A 31 17.16 8.95 12.29
N PRO A 32 17.76 10.07 12.75
CA PRO A 32 17.50 11.37 12.17
C PRO A 32 17.98 11.42 10.72
N THR A 33 17.33 12.22 9.91
CA THR A 33 17.77 12.55 8.55
C THR A 33 18.23 14.01 8.48
N ARG A 34 18.69 14.46 7.29
CA ARG A 34 18.99 15.87 7.02
C ARG A 34 17.76 16.78 7.10
N LEU A 35 16.56 16.20 7.08
CA LEU A 35 15.29 16.90 7.28
C LEU A 35 14.92 16.88 8.77
N PRO A 36 14.86 18.03 9.48
CA PRO A 36 14.71 18.05 10.93
C PRO A 36 13.45 17.32 11.46
N ALA A 37 12.37 17.32 10.68
CA ALA A 37 11.11 16.69 11.05
C ALA A 37 10.98 15.23 10.57
N LEU A 38 12.01 14.68 9.88
CA LEU A 38 11.97 13.35 9.32
C LEU A 38 12.97 12.42 10.00
N ARG A 39 12.47 11.35 10.55
CA ARG A 39 13.26 10.21 11.00
C ARG A 39 13.09 9.04 10.04
N PHE A 40 14.05 8.15 10.01
CA PHE A 40 14.08 7.05 9.08
C PHE A 40 14.38 5.73 9.82
N VAL A 41 13.60 4.69 9.53
CA VAL A 41 13.85 3.31 9.93
C VAL A 41 14.20 2.53 8.68
N ALA A 42 15.43 2.03 8.59
CA ALA A 42 15.88 1.26 7.45
C ALA A 42 15.28 -0.16 7.46
N GLY A 43 14.82 -0.63 6.30
CA GLY A 43 14.55 -2.05 6.10
C GLY A 43 15.85 -2.86 6.13
N SER A 44 15.76 -4.15 6.43
CA SER A 44 16.92 -5.04 6.39
C SER A 44 17.39 -5.29 4.95
N PHE A 45 18.71 -5.21 4.72
CA PHE A 45 19.33 -5.59 3.46
C PHE A 45 19.64 -7.09 3.41
N ASP A 46 19.68 -7.76 4.56
CA ASP A 46 20.00 -9.18 4.64
C ASP A 46 18.76 -10.04 4.43
N THR A 47 18.52 -10.35 3.15
CA THR A 47 17.40 -11.21 2.73
C THR A 47 17.60 -12.69 3.11
N MET A 48 18.80 -13.09 3.55
CA MET A 48 19.07 -14.47 3.91
C MET A 48 18.40 -14.89 5.22
N THR A 49 18.10 -13.94 6.10
CA THR A 49 17.34 -14.18 7.34
C THR A 49 15.84 -13.87 7.19
N ALA A 50 15.43 -13.30 6.08
CA ALA A 50 14.05 -12.92 5.78
C ALA A 50 13.21 -14.06 5.16
N VAL A 51 13.48 -15.32 5.55
CA VAL A 51 12.51 -16.39 5.40
C VAL A 51 11.41 -16.10 6.42
N ASP A 52 10.33 -15.48 5.93
CA ASP A 52 9.08 -15.11 6.59
C ASP A 52 9.25 -14.94 8.11
N PRO A 53 9.52 -13.71 8.60
CA PRO A 53 9.76 -13.52 10.02
C PRO A 53 8.58 -14.14 10.74
N LEU A 54 8.86 -15.11 11.54
CA LEU A 54 7.90 -15.89 12.32
C LEU A 54 6.72 -14.99 12.69
N ARG A 55 5.52 -15.47 12.52
CA ARG A 55 4.26 -14.72 12.77
C ARG A 55 4.30 -13.87 14.05
N ALA A 56 5.03 -14.33 15.06
CA ALA A 56 5.28 -13.60 16.30
C ALA A 56 6.06 -12.29 16.07
N LYS A 57 7.19 -12.33 15.34
CA LYS A 57 7.99 -11.13 15.05
C LYS A 57 7.25 -10.08 14.25
N LYS A 58 6.34 -10.51 13.35
CA LYS A 58 5.46 -9.59 12.62
C LYS A 58 4.48 -8.86 13.55
N LEU A 59 3.88 -9.57 14.51
CA LEU A 59 2.98 -8.94 15.49
C LEU A 59 3.73 -7.96 16.38
N ASP A 60 4.95 -8.28 16.79
CA ASP A 60 5.79 -7.39 17.58
C ASP A 60 6.16 -6.14 16.79
N LEU A 61 6.48 -6.29 15.50
CA LEU A 61 6.73 -5.15 14.62
C LEU A 61 5.48 -4.26 14.44
N ILE A 62 4.31 -4.86 14.27
CA ILE A 62 3.05 -4.11 14.18
C ILE A 62 2.80 -3.30 15.46
N ARG A 63 2.97 -3.90 16.62
CA ARG A 63 2.83 -3.20 17.92
C ARG A 63 3.84 -2.07 18.07
N ALA A 64 5.08 -2.33 17.66
CA ALA A 64 6.15 -1.33 17.73
C ALA A 64 5.93 -0.16 16.77
N LEU A 65 5.33 -0.38 15.59
CA LEU A 65 4.93 0.68 14.66
C LEU A 65 3.87 1.61 15.26
N VAL A 66 2.88 1.05 15.96
CA VAL A 66 1.84 1.83 16.66
C VAL A 66 2.44 2.65 17.82
N GLY A 67 3.51 2.16 18.43
CA GLY A 67 4.22 2.83 19.53
C GLY A 67 5.32 3.82 19.10
N LEU A 68 5.45 4.12 17.79
CA LEU A 68 6.43 5.10 17.33
C LEU A 68 6.04 6.51 17.77
N GLU A 69 7.01 7.25 18.28
CA GLU A 69 6.88 8.67 18.65
C GLU A 69 6.95 9.56 17.41
N ALA A 70 5.87 9.55 16.63
CA ALA A 70 5.74 10.31 15.38
C ALA A 70 4.28 10.71 15.15
N ASP A 71 4.07 11.91 14.61
CA ASP A 71 2.73 12.37 14.21
C ASP A 71 2.20 11.59 12.98
N ILE A 72 3.11 11.20 12.09
CA ILE A 72 2.80 10.46 10.86
C ILE A 72 3.87 9.40 10.64
N VAL A 73 3.46 8.17 10.39
CA VAL A 73 4.32 7.05 9.97
C VAL A 73 4.02 6.71 8.52
N VAL A 74 5.03 6.77 7.66
CA VAL A 74 4.93 6.37 6.25
C VAL A 74 5.59 5.01 6.08
N LEU A 75 4.82 4.01 5.66
CA LEU A 75 5.32 2.68 5.35
C LEU A 75 5.60 2.58 3.84
N ASP A 76 6.89 2.49 3.47
CA ASP A 76 7.33 2.22 2.10
C ASP A 76 7.32 0.71 1.86
N LEU A 77 6.27 0.21 1.23
CA LEU A 77 6.06 -1.22 1.03
C LEU A 77 6.63 -1.69 -0.31
N PRO A 78 7.21 -2.89 -0.36
CA PRO A 78 7.70 -3.46 -1.61
C PRO A 78 6.56 -3.72 -2.60
N ALA A 79 6.88 -3.76 -3.88
CA ALA A 79 5.95 -4.20 -4.91
C ALA A 79 5.59 -5.69 -4.72
N GLY A 80 4.38 -6.05 -5.15
CA GLY A 80 3.87 -7.42 -5.09
C GLY A 80 2.91 -7.66 -3.93
N SER A 81 2.26 -8.84 -3.96
CA SER A 81 1.17 -9.22 -3.06
C SER A 81 1.61 -10.24 -2.01
N ALA A 82 2.85 -10.14 -1.50
CA ALA A 82 3.27 -10.98 -0.39
C ALA A 82 2.38 -10.76 0.84
N ALA A 83 2.14 -11.82 1.61
CA ALA A 83 1.23 -11.76 2.75
C ALA A 83 1.61 -10.65 3.75
N SER A 84 2.91 -10.46 4.02
CA SER A 84 3.41 -9.38 4.88
C SER A 84 3.12 -7.99 4.30
N THR A 85 3.34 -7.79 3.00
CA THR A 85 3.04 -6.51 2.31
C THR A 85 1.57 -6.15 2.44
N LEU A 86 0.67 -7.13 2.23
CA LEU A 86 -0.78 -6.91 2.36
C LEU A 86 -1.19 -6.60 3.80
N ASP A 87 -0.57 -7.25 4.80
CA ASP A 87 -0.85 -7.00 6.20
C ASP A 87 -0.41 -5.59 6.63
N PHE A 88 0.77 -5.14 6.19
CA PHE A 88 1.22 -3.77 6.47
C PHE A 88 0.41 -2.72 5.69
N PHE A 89 -0.01 -3.02 4.47
CA PHE A 89 -0.93 -2.14 3.74
C PHE A 89 -2.28 -2.00 4.45
N PHE A 90 -2.76 -3.07 5.06
CA PHE A 90 -4.00 -3.06 5.86
C PHE A 90 -3.90 -2.15 7.08
N LEU A 91 -2.74 -2.08 7.74
CA LEU A 91 -2.54 -1.23 8.93
C LEU A 91 -2.67 0.27 8.66
N GLY A 92 -2.38 0.72 7.44
CA GLY A 92 -2.39 2.14 7.13
C GLY A 92 -3.80 2.75 7.22
N ASP A 93 -3.94 3.89 7.90
CA ASP A 93 -5.17 4.70 7.89
C ASP A 93 -5.41 5.27 6.49
N VAL A 94 -4.34 5.66 5.81
CA VAL A 94 -4.33 6.12 4.43
C VAL A 94 -3.59 5.12 3.57
N LYS A 95 -4.28 4.55 2.59
CA LYS A 95 -3.76 3.52 1.69
C LYS A 95 -3.49 4.12 0.32
N ILE A 96 -2.22 4.13 -0.12
CA ILE A 96 -1.83 4.71 -1.40
C ILE A 96 -1.23 3.62 -2.29
N VAL A 97 -1.78 3.46 -3.48
CA VAL A 97 -1.25 2.59 -4.53
C VAL A 97 -0.66 3.46 -5.63
N VAL A 98 0.63 3.29 -5.87
CA VAL A 98 1.35 3.99 -6.94
C VAL A 98 1.51 3.04 -8.12
N THR A 99 1.06 3.47 -9.30
CA THR A 99 1.23 2.74 -10.56
C THR A 99 1.79 3.67 -11.63
N ASN A 100 2.11 3.13 -12.80
CA ASN A 100 2.52 3.90 -13.97
C ASN A 100 1.60 3.59 -15.17
N PRO A 101 1.65 4.36 -16.29
CA PRO A 101 0.74 4.17 -17.44
C PRO A 101 1.07 2.98 -18.34
N GLU A 102 1.74 1.96 -17.81
CA GLU A 102 2.05 0.73 -18.52
C GLU A 102 1.02 -0.36 -18.21
N ALA A 103 0.63 -1.15 -19.21
CA ALA A 103 -0.37 -2.20 -19.04
C ALA A 103 -0.01 -3.19 -17.92
N VAL A 104 1.27 -3.59 -17.84
CA VAL A 104 1.77 -4.49 -16.78
C VAL A 104 1.63 -3.88 -15.40
N ALA A 105 1.86 -2.56 -15.25
CA ALA A 105 1.73 -1.89 -13.97
C ALA A 105 0.27 -1.80 -13.50
N TYR A 106 -0.67 -1.57 -14.42
CA TYR A 106 -2.10 -1.63 -14.09
C TYR A 106 -2.54 -3.05 -13.72
N HIS A 107 -2.04 -4.05 -14.43
CA HIS A 107 -2.30 -5.46 -14.12
C HIS A 107 -1.82 -5.80 -12.70
N ASN A 108 -0.58 -5.44 -12.36
CA ASN A 108 -0.01 -5.65 -11.04
C ASN A 108 -0.78 -4.90 -9.95
N ALA A 109 -1.17 -3.65 -10.20
CA ALA A 109 -1.97 -2.86 -9.26
C ALA A 109 -3.37 -3.46 -9.04
N TYR A 110 -4.01 -3.98 -10.09
CA TYR A 110 -5.28 -4.71 -9.98
C TYR A 110 -5.12 -5.99 -9.15
N GLY A 111 -4.12 -6.81 -9.47
CA GLY A 111 -3.81 -8.05 -8.74
C GLY A 111 -3.52 -7.77 -7.26
N PHE A 112 -2.77 -6.71 -6.97
CA PHE A 112 -2.51 -6.26 -5.60
C PHE A 112 -3.81 -5.92 -4.85
N LEU A 113 -4.68 -5.08 -5.43
CA LEU A 113 -5.95 -4.69 -4.82
C LEU A 113 -6.91 -5.87 -4.64
N LYS A 114 -6.95 -6.79 -5.61
CA LYS A 114 -7.70 -8.04 -5.53
C LYS A 114 -7.23 -8.90 -4.36
N ASN A 115 -5.92 -9.14 -4.26
CA ASN A 115 -5.34 -9.95 -3.20
C ASN A 115 -5.48 -9.29 -1.82
N TYR A 116 -5.35 -7.96 -1.77
CA TYR A 116 -5.62 -7.17 -0.57
C TYR A 116 -7.05 -7.38 -0.05
N LEU A 117 -8.04 -7.21 -0.92
CA LEU A 117 -9.45 -7.37 -0.52
C LEU A 117 -9.78 -8.79 -0.06
N LEU A 118 -9.25 -9.79 -0.78
CA LEU A 118 -9.40 -11.18 -0.35
C LEU A 118 -8.80 -11.44 1.03
N ARG A 119 -7.58 -10.94 1.25
CA ARG A 119 -6.93 -11.09 2.55
C ARG A 119 -7.68 -10.35 3.64
N ARG A 120 -8.26 -9.20 3.34
CA ARG A 120 -9.12 -8.44 4.26
C ARG A 120 -10.35 -9.24 4.66
N LEU A 121 -11.07 -9.83 3.69
CA LEU A 121 -12.21 -10.71 3.94
C LEU A 121 -11.82 -11.94 4.76
N LEU A 122 -10.73 -12.62 4.40
CA LEU A 122 -10.24 -13.78 5.14
C LEU A 122 -9.81 -13.44 6.58
N THR A 123 -9.32 -12.24 6.82
CA THR A 123 -8.93 -11.78 8.16
C THR A 123 -10.17 -11.46 9.00
N GLU A 124 -11.17 -10.82 8.41
CA GLU A 124 -12.43 -10.49 9.09
C GLU A 124 -13.16 -11.74 9.55
N PHE A 125 -13.30 -12.70 8.64
CA PHE A 125 -14.09 -13.92 8.89
C PHE A 125 -13.26 -15.11 9.37
N ARG A 126 -12.05 -14.89 9.93
CA ARG A 126 -11.13 -15.95 10.36
C ARG A 126 -11.77 -16.93 11.36
N ASP A 127 -12.69 -16.46 12.19
CA ASP A 127 -13.36 -17.23 13.23
C ASP A 127 -14.70 -17.85 12.74
N ARG A 128 -15.06 -17.65 11.46
CA ARG A 128 -16.25 -18.15 10.77
C ARG A 128 -15.84 -19.18 9.70
N ALA A 129 -15.73 -20.45 10.10
CA ALA A 129 -15.28 -21.55 9.22
C ALA A 129 -16.19 -21.75 7.99
N ASP A 130 -17.48 -21.52 8.12
CA ASP A 130 -18.48 -21.57 7.06
C ASP A 130 -18.23 -20.51 5.99
N VAL A 131 -18.11 -19.24 6.39
CA VAL A 131 -17.81 -18.10 5.50
C VAL A 131 -16.44 -18.26 4.85
N MET A 132 -15.42 -18.64 5.64
CA MET A 132 -14.06 -18.90 5.14
C MET A 132 -14.06 -19.97 4.03
N SER A 133 -14.79 -21.05 4.22
CA SER A 133 -14.89 -22.12 3.22
C SER A 133 -15.55 -21.61 1.94
N SER A 134 -16.63 -20.83 2.04
CA SER A 134 -17.29 -20.22 0.90
C SER A 134 -16.35 -19.27 0.14
N ILE A 135 -15.58 -18.41 0.85
CA ILE A 135 -14.58 -17.51 0.25
C ILE A 135 -13.51 -18.31 -0.52
N LEU A 136 -12.91 -19.32 0.12
CA LEU A 136 -11.80 -20.09 -0.47
C LEU A 136 -12.24 -20.92 -1.67
N ASN A 137 -13.42 -21.55 -1.62
CA ASN A 137 -13.95 -22.33 -2.72
C ASN A 137 -14.22 -21.45 -3.95
N ARG A 138 -14.83 -20.27 -3.74
CA ARG A 138 -15.10 -19.32 -4.83
C ARG A 138 -13.82 -18.67 -5.35
N TYR A 139 -12.88 -18.36 -4.46
CA TYR A 139 -11.58 -17.80 -4.87
C TYR A 139 -10.84 -18.72 -5.83
N ARG A 140 -10.83 -20.03 -5.61
CA ARG A 140 -10.18 -21.01 -6.50
C ARG A 140 -10.80 -21.03 -7.91
N ALA A 141 -12.05 -20.61 -8.04
CA ALA A 141 -12.73 -20.50 -9.33
C ALA A 141 -12.51 -19.15 -10.05
N LEU A 142 -11.89 -18.17 -9.37
CA LEU A 142 -11.59 -16.87 -9.99
C LEU A 142 -10.41 -17.00 -10.96
N PRO A 143 -10.40 -16.22 -12.07
CA PRO A 143 -9.21 -16.08 -12.91
C PRO A 143 -8.07 -15.49 -12.06
N GLY A 144 -6.83 -15.81 -12.38
CA GLY A 144 -5.64 -15.39 -11.65
C GLY A 144 -5.60 -13.88 -11.34
N GLU A 145 -4.59 -13.17 -11.81
CA GLU A 145 -4.45 -11.72 -11.58
C GLU A 145 -5.21 -10.88 -12.61
N GLU A 146 -5.84 -11.49 -13.61
CA GLU A 146 -6.56 -10.81 -14.69
C GLU A 146 -7.95 -10.34 -14.24
N ALA A 147 -8.37 -9.20 -14.78
CA ALA A 147 -9.74 -8.72 -14.63
C ALA A 147 -10.68 -9.57 -15.50
N SER A 148 -11.79 -10.03 -14.93
CA SER A 148 -12.81 -10.79 -15.66
C SER A 148 -13.94 -9.88 -16.14
N THR A 149 -14.48 -10.18 -17.30
CA THR A 149 -15.71 -9.58 -17.82
C THR A 149 -16.95 -10.33 -17.37
N GLN A 150 -16.81 -11.54 -16.82
CA GLN A 150 -17.90 -12.36 -16.31
C GLN A 150 -18.16 -11.99 -14.84
N PRO A 151 -19.37 -11.51 -14.47
CA PRO A 151 -19.65 -11.00 -13.12
C PRO A 151 -19.40 -12.03 -12.02
N ASP A 152 -19.78 -13.29 -12.23
CA ASP A 152 -19.61 -14.40 -11.30
C ASP A 152 -18.14 -14.80 -11.06
N ARG A 153 -17.23 -14.38 -11.96
CA ARG A 153 -15.78 -14.61 -11.88
C ARG A 153 -15.02 -13.38 -11.41
N THR A 154 -15.66 -12.51 -10.62
CA THR A 154 -15.07 -11.31 -10.02
C THR A 154 -15.17 -11.36 -8.51
N ILE A 155 -14.45 -10.50 -7.81
CA ILE A 155 -14.63 -10.36 -6.35
C ILE A 155 -16.01 -9.80 -6.03
N THR A 156 -16.55 -8.93 -6.87
CA THR A 156 -17.94 -8.44 -6.71
C THR A 156 -18.95 -9.59 -6.77
N GLY A 157 -18.74 -10.55 -7.70
CA GLY A 157 -19.57 -11.75 -7.76
C GLY A 157 -19.40 -12.66 -6.53
N LEU A 158 -18.15 -12.84 -6.06
CA LEU A 158 -17.88 -13.54 -4.80
C LEU A 158 -18.61 -12.88 -3.63
N VAL A 159 -18.49 -11.56 -3.48
CA VAL A 159 -19.17 -10.78 -2.43
C VAL A 159 -20.70 -10.91 -2.52
N SER A 160 -21.27 -10.84 -3.73
CA SER A 160 -22.70 -11.02 -3.93
C SER A 160 -23.17 -12.41 -3.49
N ALA A 161 -22.42 -13.43 -3.85
CA ALA A 161 -22.73 -14.80 -3.43
C ALA A 161 -22.61 -15.00 -1.91
N LEU A 162 -21.56 -14.43 -1.27
CA LEU A 162 -21.42 -14.48 0.19
C LEU A 162 -22.60 -13.83 0.90
N ARG A 163 -23.09 -12.68 0.42
CA ARG A 163 -24.27 -12.02 0.98
C ARG A 163 -25.56 -12.85 0.85
N THR A 164 -25.65 -13.67 -0.17
CA THR A 164 -26.78 -14.57 -0.39
C THR A 164 -26.68 -15.81 0.50
N GLU A 165 -25.51 -16.41 0.61
CA GLU A 165 -25.25 -17.62 1.40
C GLU A 165 -25.18 -17.35 2.90
N HIS A 166 -24.67 -16.16 3.27
CA HIS A 166 -24.44 -15.72 4.65
C HIS A 166 -25.00 -14.28 4.84
N PRO A 167 -26.34 -14.11 4.89
CA PRO A 167 -26.94 -12.77 5.01
C PRO A 167 -26.52 -12.02 6.28
N ASP A 168 -26.18 -12.74 7.33
CA ASP A 168 -25.77 -12.26 8.64
C ASP A 168 -24.44 -11.47 8.60
N VAL A 169 -23.54 -11.73 7.62
CA VAL A 169 -22.25 -11.01 7.46
C VAL A 169 -22.30 -9.88 6.43
N SER A 170 -23.47 -9.55 5.90
CA SER A 170 -23.61 -8.52 4.85
C SER A 170 -23.19 -7.13 5.32
N GLY A 171 -23.38 -6.83 6.61
CA GLY A 171 -22.99 -5.56 7.23
C GLY A 171 -21.48 -5.40 7.28
N GLU A 172 -20.77 -6.41 7.75
CA GLU A 172 -19.30 -6.43 7.84
C GLU A 172 -18.66 -6.32 6.45
N ILE A 173 -19.18 -7.09 5.47
CA ILE A 173 -18.72 -6.96 4.07
C ILE A 173 -18.97 -5.55 3.54
N GLY A 174 -20.12 -4.97 3.83
CA GLY A 174 -20.44 -3.58 3.46
C GLY A 174 -19.44 -2.59 4.04
N GLY A 175 -19.15 -2.72 5.33
CA GLY A 175 -18.16 -1.92 6.04
C GLY A 175 -16.77 -2.03 5.41
N ILE A 176 -16.30 -3.24 5.09
CA ILE A 176 -14.99 -3.43 4.42
C ILE A 176 -14.93 -2.63 3.10
N LEU A 177 -15.94 -2.75 2.25
CA LEU A 177 -15.95 -2.10 0.94
C LEU A 177 -16.11 -0.58 1.02
N GLU A 178 -16.76 -0.06 2.04
CA GLU A 178 -17.00 1.36 2.25
C GLU A 178 -15.81 2.07 2.88
N TYR A 179 -15.18 1.47 3.90
CA TYR A 179 -14.11 2.10 4.67
C TYR A 179 -12.72 1.89 4.03
N ASP A 180 -12.53 0.83 3.27
CA ASP A 180 -11.28 0.58 2.56
C ASP A 180 -11.29 1.28 1.18
N THR A 181 -10.97 2.56 1.17
CA THR A 181 -10.91 3.38 -0.05
C THR A 181 -9.46 3.74 -0.41
N PRO A 182 -8.75 2.90 -1.20
CA PRO A 182 -7.38 3.20 -1.59
C PRO A 182 -7.30 4.44 -2.49
N MET A 183 -6.23 5.21 -2.31
CA MET A 183 -5.89 6.33 -3.19
C MET A 183 -4.92 5.86 -4.26
N LEU A 184 -5.15 6.29 -5.50
CA LEU A 184 -4.32 5.95 -6.64
C LEU A 184 -3.48 7.14 -7.08
N ILE A 185 -2.18 6.92 -7.23
CA ILE A 185 -1.24 7.84 -7.86
C ILE A 185 -0.77 7.23 -9.17
N LEU A 186 -0.90 7.98 -10.26
CA LEU A 186 -0.29 7.63 -11.53
C LEU A 186 1.05 8.34 -11.66
N ASN A 187 2.14 7.60 -11.59
CA ASN A 187 3.50 8.13 -11.73
C ASN A 187 4.01 8.01 -13.17
N ARG A 188 5.00 8.81 -13.55
CA ARG A 188 5.68 8.77 -14.85
C ARG A 188 4.75 8.96 -16.05
N VAL A 189 3.80 9.87 -15.93
CA VAL A 189 2.87 10.23 -17.02
C VAL A 189 3.63 10.93 -18.13
N ARG A 190 3.52 10.41 -19.35
CA ARG A 190 4.18 10.97 -20.56
C ARG A 190 3.21 11.62 -21.52
N ARG A 191 1.96 11.17 -21.54
CA ARG A 191 0.92 11.60 -22.50
C ARG A 191 -0.33 12.09 -21.78
N ARG A 192 -1.07 12.99 -22.43
CA ARG A 192 -2.36 13.46 -21.87
C ARG A 192 -3.38 12.32 -21.66
N GLY A 193 -3.43 11.35 -22.58
CA GLY A 193 -4.32 10.17 -22.48
C GLY A 193 -4.03 9.23 -21.31
N ASP A 194 -2.85 9.29 -20.69
CA ASP A 194 -2.49 8.44 -19.55
C ASP A 194 -3.43 8.67 -18.36
N ARG A 195 -3.92 9.91 -18.18
CA ARG A 195 -4.89 10.24 -17.12
C ARG A 195 -6.26 9.59 -17.32
N GLU A 196 -6.70 9.48 -18.58
CA GLU A 196 -7.94 8.77 -18.92
C GLU A 196 -7.83 7.29 -18.63
N THR A 197 -6.64 6.72 -18.81
CA THR A 197 -6.36 5.33 -18.48
C THR A 197 -6.50 5.08 -16.97
N LEU A 198 -6.11 6.03 -16.11
CA LEU A 198 -6.34 5.93 -14.66
C LEU A 198 -7.84 5.88 -14.33
N ASN A 199 -8.68 6.69 -15.00
CA ASN A 199 -10.12 6.66 -14.79
C ASN A 199 -10.74 5.33 -15.24
N ARG A 200 -10.27 4.77 -16.37
CA ARG A 200 -10.69 3.43 -16.82
C ARG A 200 -10.27 2.36 -15.81
N PHE A 201 -9.05 2.43 -15.30
CA PHE A 201 -8.56 1.51 -14.28
C PHE A 201 -9.42 1.55 -13.02
N LYS A 202 -9.76 2.76 -12.51
CA LYS A 202 -10.69 2.92 -11.39
C LYS A 202 -12.04 2.24 -11.66
N SER A 203 -12.61 2.45 -12.86
CA SER A 203 -13.89 1.83 -13.23
C SER A 203 -13.81 0.31 -13.28
N VAL A 204 -12.67 -0.27 -13.68
CA VAL A 204 -12.44 -1.72 -13.64
C VAL A 204 -12.35 -2.23 -12.20
N VAL A 205 -11.62 -1.53 -11.34
CA VAL A 205 -11.50 -1.87 -9.92
C VAL A 205 -12.87 -1.82 -9.24
N ASP A 206 -13.62 -0.74 -9.42
CA ASP A 206 -14.96 -0.59 -8.84
C ASP A 206 -15.90 -1.72 -9.30
N ARG A 207 -15.97 -1.97 -10.60
CA ARG A 207 -16.84 -3.00 -11.18
C ARG A 207 -16.49 -4.41 -10.71
N ASN A 208 -15.21 -4.76 -10.70
CA ASN A 208 -14.77 -6.15 -10.49
C ASN A 208 -14.44 -6.47 -9.04
N LEU A 209 -14.04 -5.47 -8.25
CA LEU A 209 -13.68 -5.64 -6.85
C LEU A 209 -14.70 -5.00 -5.89
N GLY A 210 -15.55 -4.09 -6.36
CA GLY A 210 -16.42 -3.31 -5.51
C GLY A 210 -15.69 -2.26 -4.66
N LEU A 211 -14.39 -2.07 -4.89
CA LEU A 211 -13.57 -1.10 -4.18
C LEU A 211 -13.66 0.29 -4.81
N ARG A 212 -14.09 1.27 -4.04
CA ARG A 212 -14.08 2.67 -4.45
C ARG A 212 -12.69 3.25 -4.29
N CYS A 213 -11.93 3.38 -5.38
CA CYS A 213 -10.64 4.05 -5.35
C CYS A 213 -10.79 5.55 -5.62
N GLN A 214 -9.99 6.37 -4.91
CA GLN A 214 -9.88 7.80 -5.18
C GLN A 214 -8.62 8.07 -6.00
N ALA A 215 -8.71 8.85 -7.09
CA ALA A 215 -7.52 9.34 -7.77
C ALA A 215 -6.94 10.51 -6.97
N LEU A 216 -5.78 10.32 -6.36
CA LEU A 216 -5.05 11.39 -5.71
C LEU A 216 -4.44 12.33 -6.77
N GLY A 217 -3.91 11.74 -7.84
CA GLY A 217 -3.46 12.50 -9.01
C GLY A 217 -2.44 11.77 -9.87
N ALA A 218 -1.75 12.54 -10.72
CA ALA A 218 -0.79 12.01 -11.66
C ALA A 218 0.48 12.87 -11.71
N ILE A 219 1.66 12.24 -11.60
CA ILE A 219 2.98 12.88 -11.70
C ILE A 219 3.53 12.64 -13.10
N ALA A 220 3.86 13.73 -13.79
CA ALA A 220 4.54 13.61 -15.08
C ALA A 220 5.98 13.08 -14.92
N GLU A 221 6.45 12.33 -15.89
CA GLU A 221 7.85 11.96 -15.96
C GLU A 221 8.70 13.23 -16.12
N ASP A 222 9.78 13.32 -15.35
CA ASP A 222 10.64 14.48 -15.32
C ASP A 222 12.08 14.08 -15.05
N SER A 223 12.99 14.51 -15.93
CA SER A 223 14.41 14.16 -15.86
C SER A 223 15.11 14.74 -14.64
N GLN A 224 14.62 15.85 -14.08
CA GLN A 224 15.19 16.48 -12.88
C GLN A 224 15.02 15.59 -11.64
N VAL A 225 13.96 14.77 -11.57
CA VAL A 225 13.80 13.79 -10.51
C VAL A 225 14.95 12.78 -10.53
N GLY A 226 15.26 12.23 -11.72
CA GLY A 226 16.37 11.29 -11.87
C GLY A 226 17.74 11.95 -11.63
N ALA A 227 17.91 13.22 -11.97
CA ALA A 227 19.13 13.98 -11.70
C ALA A 227 19.34 14.15 -10.19
N ALA A 228 18.34 14.59 -9.46
CA ALA A 228 18.40 14.75 -8.00
C ALA A 228 18.78 13.45 -7.27
N VAL A 229 18.23 12.31 -7.72
CA VAL A 229 18.56 10.98 -7.17
C VAL A 229 20.05 10.64 -7.40
N ARG A 230 20.59 10.88 -8.62
CA ARG A 230 22.00 10.64 -8.91
C ARG A 230 22.94 11.53 -8.09
N GLU A 231 22.49 12.74 -7.74
CA GLU A 231 23.21 13.67 -6.88
C GLU A 231 23.10 13.36 -5.39
N GLY A 232 22.32 12.33 -5.01
CA GLY A 232 22.04 12.01 -3.61
C GLY A 232 21.30 13.14 -2.87
N ARG A 233 20.44 13.88 -3.58
CA ARG A 233 19.68 15.02 -3.03
C ARG A 233 18.19 14.74 -3.11
N PRO A 234 17.44 14.87 -2.00
CA PRO A 234 15.99 14.75 -2.05
C PRO A 234 15.41 15.78 -3.04
N PHE A 235 14.61 15.29 -4.00
CA PHE A 235 14.08 16.13 -5.09
C PHE A 235 13.31 17.35 -4.58
N LEU A 236 12.51 17.19 -3.54
CA LEU A 236 11.70 18.27 -2.97
C LEU A 236 12.57 19.38 -2.36
N LEU A 237 13.73 19.02 -1.80
CA LEU A 237 14.71 20.00 -1.30
C LEU A 237 15.51 20.66 -2.44
N ALA A 238 15.88 19.88 -3.47
CA ALA A 238 16.62 20.40 -4.61
C ALA A 238 15.77 21.36 -5.46
N HIS A 239 14.46 21.07 -5.58
CA HIS A 239 13.54 21.79 -6.45
C HIS A 239 12.22 22.14 -5.76
N PRO A 240 12.20 22.93 -4.65
CA PRO A 240 11.00 23.17 -3.84
C PRO A 240 9.90 23.92 -4.59
N LYS A 241 10.25 24.72 -5.61
CA LYS A 241 9.27 25.46 -6.44
C LYS A 241 8.80 24.67 -7.67
N HIS A 242 9.27 23.46 -7.86
CA HIS A 242 8.90 22.64 -9.00
C HIS A 242 7.41 22.20 -8.91
N ARG A 243 6.75 22.07 -10.07
CA ARG A 243 5.34 21.66 -10.13
C ARG A 243 5.05 20.33 -9.41
N ILE A 244 5.99 19.36 -9.48
CA ILE A 244 5.85 18.07 -8.79
C ILE A 244 5.92 18.28 -7.27
N ALA A 245 6.81 19.14 -6.78
CA ALA A 245 6.91 19.43 -5.35
C ALA A 245 5.60 20.00 -4.80
N ARG A 246 5.05 21.04 -5.44
CA ARG A 246 3.76 21.63 -5.07
C ARG A 246 2.60 20.61 -5.12
N GLN A 247 2.61 19.73 -6.10
CA GLN A 247 1.59 18.70 -6.23
C GLN A 247 1.66 17.69 -5.08
N ILE A 248 2.86 17.27 -4.69
CA ILE A 248 3.08 16.35 -3.55
C ILE A 248 2.66 17.03 -2.24
N GLU A 249 2.94 18.33 -2.05
CA GLU A 249 2.47 19.10 -0.89
C GLU A 249 0.94 19.04 -0.76
N VAL A 250 0.21 19.34 -1.84
CA VAL A 250 -1.27 19.24 -1.84
C VAL A 250 -1.76 17.83 -1.51
N TRP A 251 -1.06 16.80 -1.98
CA TRP A 251 -1.42 15.42 -1.67
C TRP A 251 -1.11 15.04 -0.23
N ALA A 252 0.01 15.51 0.32
CA ALA A 252 0.36 15.31 1.72
C ALA A 252 -0.68 15.95 2.66
N GLU A 253 -1.14 17.17 2.35
CA GLU A 253 -2.22 17.83 3.09
C GLU A 253 -3.52 17.02 3.06
N ARG A 254 -3.93 16.51 1.88
CA ARG A 254 -5.12 15.66 1.74
C ARG A 254 -5.01 14.36 2.53
N ALA A 255 -3.88 13.67 2.42
CA ALA A 255 -3.62 12.43 3.14
C ALA A 255 -3.60 12.67 4.66
N GLY A 256 -2.93 13.73 5.11
CA GLY A 256 -2.88 14.11 6.53
C GLY A 256 -4.25 14.54 7.08
N ALA A 257 -5.10 15.18 6.28
CA ALA A 257 -6.46 15.48 6.69
C ALA A 257 -7.26 14.19 6.94
N ILE A 258 -7.17 13.19 6.06
CA ILE A 258 -7.88 11.91 6.22
C ILE A 258 -7.37 11.14 7.44
N ALA A 259 -6.05 11.09 7.66
CA ALA A 259 -5.46 10.41 8.80
C ALA A 259 -5.92 10.98 10.16
N ARG A 260 -6.23 12.28 10.23
CA ARG A 260 -6.72 12.93 11.45
C ARG A 260 -8.19 12.67 11.77
N TRP A 261 -8.97 12.21 10.79
CA TRP A 261 -10.42 11.93 10.93
C TRP A 261 -10.73 10.46 11.23
N ARG A 262 -9.74 9.58 11.23
CA ARG A 262 -9.85 8.16 11.54
C ARG A 262 -9.16 7.80 12.86
#